data_89538b7b7fa24e1bbce6f91c1f1ba828
#
_entry.id   89538b7b7fa24e1bbce6f91c1f1ba828
#
_cell.length_a   1.000
_cell.length_b   1.000
_cell.length_c   1.000
_cell.angle_alpha   90.00
_cell.angle_beta   90.00
_cell.angle_gamma   90.00
#
_symmetry.space_group_name_H-M   'P 1'
#
loop_
_entity.id
_entity.type
_entity.pdbx_description
1 polymer ?
#
loop_
_entity_poly.entity_id
_entity_poly.type
_entity_poly.pdbx_seq_one_letter_code
_entity_poly.pdbx_strand_id
1 'polypeptide(L)'
;MRKLQLLILAAAVAAGAIWWAFYRTHHTSSLGVASLLPKDTLALVHLPDFNRSRDDWHRTDLYQLWQEPSVQEFLEKPRANLQANGRVSQTASEISSLEMKDAFFAVIAIESSAWKWDGGFRCSGDSDKAAKMVEEWRTRALGGGPDLKHETIEYQGRQIHNDSAGMVQVWTVWAGPWFFFANDLGNLKALLDRADGRVKDPPTALSADETFLAVSKHMPGNYAALVFGRVAQLVEKLSPPEEAETAADKFSMVRHIRSFGAAMAFDGGRMRDTVFVGMPRAAEPANLNRASLSIASKDTFFYAASLVDLRKEMEPGTQTPAPAWLSGLQRIVESLSANGITLEEWKGAFASEVALIGSWAPNSQFPSIVAATAVKDSAKANQIVATITASKSDDFHWKHREKDGAHYYSSTSELQLFSFSPTIGLSDRMLVVGPDSGSVEAAMKHSAGGSSELAATRNFQNAERAVATPQQAFVYLDPALIYARFDTSLRPLLAMGAAFLPSFSDTIDVSKLPPAEIVARHLSPTVMSQSYRGDGYVAESVGSVPFYQTVVGAISAGVIATTFVHPEDRGLVPPTLPIPVPSPTPIGSPK
;
A
#
# COMPACT_ATOMS: atom_id res chain seq x y z
N MET A 1 -17.51 0.78 16.21
CA MET A 1 -16.55 -0.30 15.96
C MET A 1 -17.08 -1.38 15.02
N ARG A 2 -18.22 -2.06 15.25
CA ARG A 2 -18.75 -3.10 14.33
C ARG A 2 -19.00 -2.63 12.89
N LYS A 3 -19.48 -1.39 12.67
CA LYS A 3 -19.73 -0.83 11.32
C LYS A 3 -18.44 -0.55 10.55
N LEU A 4 -17.40 -0.06 11.23
CA LEU A 4 -16.08 0.15 10.61
C LEU A 4 -15.41 -1.19 10.25
N GLN A 5 -15.60 -2.22 11.07
CA GLN A 5 -15.11 -3.58 10.79
C GLN A 5 -15.83 -4.22 9.60
N LEU A 6 -17.15 -4.01 9.44
CA LEU A 6 -17.91 -4.44 8.26
C LEU A 6 -17.50 -3.68 7.00
N LEU A 7 -17.13 -2.42 7.14
CA LEU A 7 -16.65 -1.58 6.04
C LEU A 7 -15.24 -1.98 5.60
N ILE A 8 -14.36 -2.24 6.56
CA ILE A 8 -13.02 -2.80 6.30
C ILE A 8 -13.18 -4.21 5.71
N LEU A 9 -14.13 -5.01 6.17
CA LEU A 9 -14.40 -6.34 5.63
C LEU A 9 -15.01 -6.25 4.22
N ALA A 10 -15.94 -5.34 3.95
CA ALA A 10 -16.48 -5.10 2.60
C ALA A 10 -15.44 -4.51 1.66
N ALA A 11 -14.61 -3.57 2.13
CA ALA A 11 -13.46 -3.06 1.39
C ALA A 11 -12.35 -4.12 1.24
N ALA A 12 -12.11 -4.97 2.24
CA ALA A 12 -11.17 -6.09 2.16
C ALA A 12 -11.72 -7.23 1.30
N VAL A 13 -13.02 -7.48 1.29
CA VAL A 13 -13.68 -8.44 0.37
C VAL A 13 -13.72 -7.86 -1.04
N ALA A 14 -13.99 -6.56 -1.23
CA ALA A 14 -13.86 -5.89 -2.52
C ALA A 14 -12.39 -5.82 -2.96
N ALA A 15 -11.46 -5.47 -2.09
CA ALA A 15 -10.02 -5.51 -2.37
C ALA A 15 -9.50 -6.94 -2.53
N GLY A 16 -10.02 -7.91 -1.79
CA GLY A 16 -9.72 -9.34 -1.93
C GLY A 16 -10.36 -9.94 -3.19
N ALA A 17 -11.55 -9.53 -3.58
CA ALA A 17 -12.17 -9.86 -4.86
C ALA A 17 -11.44 -9.15 -6.01
N ILE A 18 -10.96 -7.92 -5.80
CA ILE A 18 -10.09 -7.20 -6.71
C ILE A 18 -8.73 -7.89 -6.78
N TRP A 19 -8.08 -8.17 -5.65
CA TRP A 19 -6.79 -8.88 -5.62
C TRP A 19 -6.91 -10.29 -6.18
N TRP A 20 -8.02 -10.95 -5.96
CA TRP A 20 -8.29 -12.27 -6.51
C TRP A 20 -8.76 -12.22 -7.98
N ALA A 21 -9.51 -11.19 -8.39
CA ALA A 21 -9.77 -10.85 -9.78
C ALA A 21 -8.49 -10.41 -10.50
N PHE A 22 -7.56 -9.72 -9.81
CA PHE A 22 -6.22 -9.41 -10.28
C PHE A 22 -5.45 -10.65 -10.76
N TYR A 23 -5.73 -11.78 -10.21
CA TYR A 23 -5.10 -13.01 -10.65
C TYR A 23 -5.48 -13.40 -12.10
N ARG A 24 -6.39 -12.69 -12.78
CA ARG A 24 -6.95 -13.24 -14.04
C ARG A 24 -7.64 -12.31 -15.07
N THR A 25 -7.28 -11.05 -15.52
CA THR A 25 -8.13 -10.29 -16.52
C THR A 25 -7.59 -9.29 -17.58
N HIS A 26 -8.39 -8.78 -18.51
CA HIS A 26 -8.14 -7.97 -19.75
C HIS A 26 -9.16 -6.92 -20.25
N HIS A 27 -8.84 -6.04 -21.05
CA HIS A 27 -9.24 -4.75 -21.60
C HIS A 27 -10.64 -4.51 -22.21
N THR A 28 -11.23 -3.35 -21.86
CA THR A 28 -11.92 -2.40 -22.76
C THR A 28 -12.23 -1.08 -22.05
N SER A 29 -12.56 0.00 -22.76
CA SER A 29 -12.60 1.38 -22.27
C SER A 29 -13.60 1.60 -21.12
N SER A 30 -13.16 2.35 -20.09
CA SER A 30 -13.93 2.76 -18.90
C SER A 30 -15.24 3.50 -19.17
N LEU A 31 -15.36 4.11 -20.34
CA LEU A 31 -16.52 4.94 -20.71
C LEU A 31 -17.83 4.15 -20.80
N GLY A 32 -17.79 2.86 -21.16
CA GLY A 32 -19.00 2.02 -21.26
C GLY A 32 -19.72 1.87 -19.92
N VAL A 33 -19.04 1.40 -18.88
CA VAL A 33 -19.63 1.25 -17.53
C VAL A 33 -19.98 2.58 -16.88
N ALA A 34 -19.12 3.59 -17.02
CA ALA A 34 -19.37 4.91 -16.46
C ALA A 34 -20.62 5.60 -17.07
N SER A 35 -21.04 5.23 -18.28
CA SER A 35 -22.28 5.72 -18.87
C SER A 35 -23.54 5.07 -18.26
N LEU A 36 -23.41 3.92 -17.62
CA LEU A 36 -24.49 3.20 -16.95
C LEU A 36 -24.74 3.73 -15.53
N LEU A 37 -23.76 4.36 -14.91
CA LEU A 37 -23.81 4.80 -13.52
C LEU A 37 -24.23 6.27 -13.39
N PRO A 38 -24.91 6.65 -12.30
CA PRO A 38 -25.30 8.05 -12.07
C PRO A 38 -24.06 8.93 -11.82
N LYS A 39 -24.21 10.23 -12.16
CA LYS A 39 -23.14 11.24 -12.07
C LYS A 39 -22.55 11.36 -10.66
N ASP A 40 -23.34 11.18 -9.63
CA ASP A 40 -23.00 11.31 -8.21
C ASP A 40 -22.47 10.02 -7.57
N THR A 41 -22.17 9.00 -8.36
CA THR A 41 -21.51 7.76 -7.90
C THR A 41 -20.29 8.07 -7.03
N LEU A 42 -20.27 7.53 -5.80
CA LEU A 42 -19.25 7.79 -4.79
C LEU A 42 -17.96 7.00 -4.99
N ALA A 43 -18.11 5.75 -5.43
CA ALA A 43 -16.96 4.88 -5.72
C ALA A 43 -17.31 3.91 -6.86
N LEU A 44 -16.30 3.54 -7.62
CA LEU A 44 -16.39 2.55 -8.70
C LEU A 44 -15.15 1.66 -8.70
N VAL A 45 -15.39 0.36 -8.82
CA VAL A 45 -14.38 -0.61 -9.20
C VAL A 45 -14.79 -1.17 -10.55
N HIS A 46 -13.88 -1.19 -11.52
CA HIS A 46 -14.14 -1.65 -12.86
C HIS A 46 -13.04 -2.58 -13.36
N LEU A 47 -13.45 -3.72 -13.91
CA LEU A 47 -12.62 -4.76 -14.49
C LEU A 47 -13.06 -4.97 -15.95
N PRO A 48 -12.38 -4.37 -16.93
CA PRO A 48 -12.88 -4.32 -18.32
C PRO A 48 -13.02 -5.68 -19.01
N ASP A 49 -12.07 -6.57 -18.82
CA ASP A 49 -12.04 -7.86 -19.52
C ASP A 49 -11.30 -8.93 -18.71
N PHE A 50 -12.00 -9.87 -18.15
CA PHE A 50 -11.47 -10.90 -17.27
C PHE A 50 -10.47 -11.86 -17.97
N ASN A 51 -10.69 -12.30 -19.17
CA ASN A 51 -9.87 -13.35 -19.79
C ASN A 51 -8.54 -12.83 -20.33
N ARG A 52 -8.52 -11.66 -20.91
CA ARG A 52 -7.30 -11.08 -21.46
C ARG A 52 -6.28 -10.72 -20.34
N SER A 53 -6.55 -10.19 -19.13
CA SER A 53 -5.54 -9.96 -18.08
C SER A 53 -5.06 -11.23 -17.42
N ARG A 54 -5.84 -12.32 -17.44
CA ARG A 54 -5.30 -13.63 -17.13
C ARG A 54 -4.17 -14.00 -18.07
N ASP A 55 -4.35 -13.76 -19.37
CA ASP A 55 -3.34 -14.11 -20.37
C ASP A 55 -2.13 -13.17 -20.27
N ASP A 56 -2.32 -11.84 -19.96
CA ASP A 56 -1.20 -10.94 -19.69
C ASP A 56 -0.53 -11.25 -18.34
N TRP A 57 -1.30 -11.61 -17.31
CA TRP A 57 -0.74 -12.11 -16.07
C TRP A 57 0.16 -13.33 -16.30
N HIS A 58 -0.27 -14.27 -17.12
CA HIS A 58 0.53 -15.45 -17.47
C HIS A 58 1.84 -15.11 -18.19
N ARG A 59 1.95 -13.90 -18.75
CA ARG A 59 3.18 -13.39 -19.37
C ARG A 59 4.05 -12.60 -18.42
N THR A 60 3.57 -12.30 -17.20
CA THR A 60 4.37 -11.53 -16.24
C THR A 60 5.53 -12.33 -15.68
N ASP A 61 6.61 -11.61 -15.37
CA ASP A 61 7.79 -12.17 -14.71
C ASP A 61 7.42 -12.84 -13.39
N LEU A 62 6.48 -12.25 -12.64
CA LEU A 62 6.01 -12.80 -11.37
C LEU A 62 5.25 -14.12 -11.55
N TYR A 63 4.44 -14.25 -12.61
CA TYR A 63 3.79 -15.52 -12.92
C TYR A 63 4.79 -16.58 -13.38
N GLN A 64 5.80 -16.19 -14.17
CA GLN A 64 6.87 -17.10 -14.57
C GLN A 64 7.66 -17.59 -13.35
N LEU A 65 7.97 -16.69 -12.41
CA LEU A 65 8.56 -17.06 -11.12
C LEU A 65 7.68 -18.07 -10.36
N TRP A 66 6.37 -17.79 -10.30
CA TRP A 66 5.41 -18.71 -9.67
C TRP A 66 5.42 -20.13 -10.31
N GLN A 67 5.70 -20.25 -11.60
CA GLN A 67 5.75 -21.55 -12.31
C GLN A 67 7.07 -22.32 -12.09
N GLU A 68 8.09 -21.70 -11.51
CA GLU A 68 9.36 -22.37 -11.24
C GLU A 68 9.17 -23.54 -10.26
N PRO A 69 9.69 -24.74 -10.58
CA PRO A 69 9.50 -25.94 -9.74
C PRO A 69 9.92 -25.74 -8.28
N SER A 70 11.06 -25.06 -8.04
CA SER A 70 11.55 -24.78 -6.69
C SER A 70 10.64 -23.83 -5.91
N VAL A 71 9.96 -22.89 -6.59
CA VAL A 71 8.97 -22.00 -5.97
C VAL A 71 7.69 -22.79 -5.63
N GLN A 72 7.23 -23.66 -6.53
CA GLN A 72 6.07 -24.52 -6.28
C GLN A 72 6.32 -25.48 -5.11
N GLU A 73 7.51 -26.06 -5.03
CA GLU A 73 7.91 -26.92 -3.92
C GLU A 73 7.95 -26.17 -2.57
N PHE A 74 8.52 -24.96 -2.55
CA PHE A 74 8.53 -24.10 -1.36
C PHE A 74 7.13 -23.74 -0.88
N LEU A 75 6.22 -23.47 -1.83
CA LEU A 75 4.84 -23.05 -1.55
C LEU A 75 3.88 -24.21 -1.27
N GLU A 76 4.34 -25.45 -1.31
CA GLU A 76 3.50 -26.64 -1.10
C GLU A 76 2.76 -26.59 0.26
N LYS A 77 3.49 -26.34 1.37
CA LYS A 77 2.88 -26.23 2.70
C LYS A 77 1.93 -25.04 2.84
N PRO A 78 2.32 -23.78 2.51
CA PRO A 78 1.40 -22.64 2.51
C PRO A 78 0.14 -22.86 1.67
N ARG A 79 0.27 -23.51 0.50
CA ARG A 79 -0.87 -23.82 -0.38
C ARG A 79 -1.80 -24.86 0.22
N ALA A 80 -1.28 -25.92 0.83
CA ALA A 80 -2.08 -26.93 1.50
C ALA A 80 -2.95 -26.30 2.62
N ASN A 81 -2.37 -25.39 3.39
CA ASN A 81 -3.08 -24.64 4.44
C ASN A 81 -4.18 -23.71 3.88
N LEU A 82 -3.97 -23.12 2.70
CA LEU A 82 -4.97 -22.28 2.02
C LEU A 82 -6.05 -23.13 1.32
N GLN A 83 -5.68 -24.29 0.76
CA GLN A 83 -6.59 -25.19 0.05
C GLN A 83 -7.53 -25.97 0.98
N ALA A 84 -7.19 -26.09 2.26
CA ALA A 84 -8.11 -26.62 3.27
C ALA A 84 -9.46 -25.86 3.30
N ASN A 85 -9.51 -24.64 2.77
CA ASN A 85 -10.72 -23.85 2.56
C ASN A 85 -11.39 -24.01 1.18
N GLY A 86 -11.12 -25.06 0.43
CA GLY A 86 -11.63 -25.60 -0.86
C GLY A 86 -12.54 -24.76 -1.79
N ARG A 87 -13.21 -23.74 -1.27
CA ARG A 87 -14.19 -22.92 -2.00
C ARG A 87 -13.57 -21.94 -3.02
N VAL A 88 -12.33 -21.51 -2.78
CA VAL A 88 -11.68 -20.47 -3.59
C VAL A 88 -11.29 -20.97 -4.99
N SER A 89 -10.83 -22.21 -5.11
CA SER A 89 -10.39 -22.76 -6.41
C SER A 89 -11.54 -23.08 -7.37
N GLN A 90 -12.68 -23.52 -6.84
CA GLN A 90 -13.86 -23.82 -7.66
C GLN A 90 -14.44 -22.57 -8.30
N THR A 91 -14.71 -21.53 -7.50
CA THR A 91 -15.24 -20.24 -8.00
C THR A 91 -14.32 -19.62 -9.05
N ALA A 92 -12.99 -19.78 -8.90
CA ALA A 92 -12.02 -19.30 -9.88
C ALA A 92 -12.15 -19.94 -11.25
N SER A 93 -12.32 -21.26 -11.29
CA SER A 93 -12.48 -21.98 -12.55
C SER A 93 -13.83 -21.65 -13.21
N GLU A 94 -14.88 -21.47 -12.41
CA GLU A 94 -16.21 -21.07 -12.86
C GLU A 94 -16.17 -19.69 -13.52
N ILE A 95 -15.62 -18.67 -12.84
CA ILE A 95 -15.47 -17.32 -13.38
C ILE A 95 -14.67 -17.32 -14.69
N SER A 96 -13.57 -18.07 -14.73
CA SER A 96 -12.74 -18.11 -15.94
C SER A 96 -13.46 -18.69 -17.17
N SER A 97 -14.50 -19.48 -16.97
CA SER A 97 -15.30 -20.08 -18.04
C SER A 97 -16.39 -19.17 -18.60
N LEU A 98 -16.63 -18.00 -17.97
CA LEU A 98 -17.75 -17.09 -18.31
C LEU A 98 -17.41 -16.03 -19.36
N GLU A 99 -16.18 -15.91 -19.82
CA GLU A 99 -15.79 -14.81 -20.72
C GLU A 99 -16.35 -13.44 -20.30
N MET A 100 -16.20 -13.12 -19.00
CA MET A 100 -16.73 -11.88 -18.43
C MET A 100 -16.00 -10.67 -18.94
N LYS A 101 -16.77 -9.65 -19.28
CA LYS A 101 -16.31 -8.31 -19.67
C LYS A 101 -17.01 -7.25 -18.85
N ASP A 102 -16.38 -6.08 -18.73
CA ASP A 102 -16.95 -4.90 -18.09
C ASP A 102 -17.57 -5.17 -16.71
N ALA A 103 -16.92 -6.06 -15.91
CA ALA A 103 -17.39 -6.30 -14.55
C ALA A 103 -17.16 -5.07 -13.67
N PHE A 104 -18.18 -4.67 -12.92
CA PHE A 104 -18.11 -3.48 -12.07
C PHE A 104 -18.87 -3.66 -10.77
N PHE A 105 -18.44 -2.87 -9.78
CA PHE A 105 -19.15 -2.64 -8.52
C PHE A 105 -19.07 -1.15 -8.20
N ALA A 106 -20.20 -0.52 -7.89
CA ALA A 106 -20.28 0.90 -7.61
C ALA A 106 -21.07 1.18 -6.32
N VAL A 107 -20.58 2.11 -5.52
CA VAL A 107 -21.31 2.70 -4.40
C VAL A 107 -21.98 3.96 -4.91
N ILE A 108 -23.30 3.95 -4.95
CA ILE A 108 -24.10 5.04 -5.51
C ILE A 108 -24.38 6.10 -4.47
N ALA A 109 -24.80 5.68 -3.26
CA ALA A 109 -25.13 6.59 -2.17
C ALA A 109 -24.87 5.94 -0.82
N ILE A 110 -24.67 6.78 0.20
CA ILE A 110 -24.64 6.40 1.61
C ILE A 110 -25.67 7.26 2.32
N GLU A 111 -26.76 6.64 2.79
CA GLU A 111 -27.88 7.31 3.46
C GLU A 111 -27.95 6.83 4.92
N SER A 112 -27.76 7.74 5.86
CA SER A 112 -27.81 7.50 7.32
C SER A 112 -26.97 6.31 7.83
N SER A 113 -27.25 5.09 7.42
CA SER A 113 -26.51 3.88 7.73
C SER A 113 -26.61 2.81 6.66
N ALA A 114 -27.34 3.09 5.59
CA ALA A 114 -27.56 2.18 4.47
C ALA A 114 -26.70 2.60 3.26
N TRP A 115 -25.98 1.65 2.71
CA TRP A 115 -25.21 1.83 1.48
C TRP A 115 -26.06 1.40 0.30
N LYS A 116 -26.22 2.26 -0.69
CA LYS A 116 -26.80 1.90 -1.98
C LYS A 116 -25.67 1.56 -2.93
N TRP A 117 -25.73 0.38 -3.50
CA TRP A 117 -24.72 -0.10 -4.42
C TRP A 117 -25.35 -0.83 -5.60
N ASP A 118 -24.66 -0.74 -6.72
CA ASP A 118 -24.97 -1.41 -7.99
C ASP A 118 -23.75 -2.18 -8.46
N GLY A 119 -23.99 -3.25 -9.21
CA GLY A 119 -22.94 -4.01 -9.85
C GLY A 119 -23.44 -4.75 -11.07
N GLY A 120 -22.52 -5.30 -11.81
CA GLY A 120 -22.85 -6.10 -12.97
C GLY A 120 -21.64 -6.52 -13.77
N PHE A 121 -21.89 -7.33 -14.77
CA PHE A 121 -20.90 -7.72 -15.75
C PHE A 121 -21.57 -8.08 -17.07
N ARG A 122 -20.81 -8.07 -18.14
CA ARG A 122 -21.25 -8.49 -19.46
C ARG A 122 -20.63 -9.85 -19.81
N CYS A 123 -21.46 -10.81 -20.23
CA CYS A 123 -20.98 -12.07 -20.81
C CYS A 123 -20.83 -11.93 -22.32
N SER A 124 -19.69 -12.37 -22.85
CA SER A 124 -19.48 -12.48 -24.30
C SER A 124 -19.56 -13.93 -24.81
N GLY A 125 -19.68 -14.89 -23.90
CA GLY A 125 -19.86 -16.31 -24.20
C GLY A 125 -21.31 -16.79 -24.13
N ASP A 126 -21.50 -18.06 -23.75
CA ASP A 126 -22.80 -18.72 -23.64
C ASP A 126 -23.61 -18.10 -22.45
N SER A 127 -24.69 -17.39 -22.80
CA SER A 127 -25.59 -16.77 -21.84
C SER A 127 -26.33 -17.76 -20.94
N ASP A 128 -26.68 -18.95 -21.45
CA ASP A 128 -27.41 -19.95 -20.67
C ASP A 128 -26.51 -20.61 -19.63
N LYS A 129 -25.25 -20.84 -19.99
CA LYS A 129 -24.23 -21.31 -19.07
C LYS A 129 -23.96 -20.27 -17.98
N ALA A 130 -23.87 -18.98 -18.36
CA ALA A 130 -23.68 -17.88 -17.42
C ALA A 130 -24.87 -17.76 -16.46
N ALA A 131 -26.10 -17.84 -16.96
CA ALA A 131 -27.30 -17.79 -16.13
C ALA A 131 -27.34 -18.93 -15.10
N LYS A 132 -27.05 -20.17 -15.50
CA LYS A 132 -26.97 -21.31 -14.56
C LYS A 132 -25.91 -21.09 -13.48
N MET A 133 -24.75 -20.60 -13.84
CA MET A 133 -23.64 -20.37 -12.90
C MET A 133 -23.95 -19.26 -11.91
N VAL A 134 -24.58 -18.16 -12.36
CA VAL A 134 -25.04 -17.09 -11.48
C VAL A 134 -26.10 -17.60 -10.51
N GLU A 135 -26.99 -18.47 -10.96
CA GLU A 135 -28.00 -19.09 -10.09
C GLU A 135 -27.35 -19.99 -9.03
N GLU A 136 -26.32 -20.74 -9.39
CA GLU A 136 -25.55 -21.55 -8.44
C GLU A 136 -24.79 -20.65 -7.42
N TRP A 137 -24.23 -19.52 -7.87
CA TRP A 137 -23.60 -18.56 -6.97
C TRP A 137 -24.60 -17.92 -6.03
N ARG A 138 -25.76 -17.53 -6.54
CA ARG A 138 -26.86 -16.97 -5.75
C ARG A 138 -27.28 -17.94 -4.64
N THR A 139 -27.53 -19.19 -4.99
CA THR A 139 -27.91 -20.25 -4.04
C THR A 139 -26.81 -20.48 -2.98
N ARG A 140 -25.54 -20.49 -3.39
CA ARG A 140 -24.41 -20.63 -2.46
C ARG A 140 -24.21 -19.44 -1.54
N ALA A 141 -24.39 -18.23 -2.05
CA ALA A 141 -24.14 -16.99 -1.29
C ALA A 141 -25.23 -16.70 -0.27
N LEU A 142 -26.49 -16.95 -0.62
CA LEU A 142 -27.64 -16.64 0.22
C LEU A 142 -27.98 -17.79 1.20
N GLY A 143 -27.47 -19.01 0.93
CA GLY A 143 -27.77 -20.19 1.73
C GLY A 143 -29.28 -20.53 1.68
N GLY A 144 -29.64 -21.80 1.57
CA GLY A 144 -31.05 -22.24 1.53
C GLY A 144 -31.76 -22.19 2.88
N GLY A 145 -31.59 -21.11 3.64
CA GLY A 145 -32.22 -20.93 4.96
C GLY A 145 -33.73 -20.66 4.87
N PRO A 146 -34.52 -21.04 5.89
CA PRO A 146 -35.99 -20.83 5.90
C PRO A 146 -36.42 -19.37 5.84
N ASP A 147 -35.50 -18.43 6.11
CA ASP A 147 -35.79 -16.99 6.12
C ASP A 147 -35.56 -16.32 4.76
N LEU A 148 -35.14 -17.06 3.74
CA LEU A 148 -34.91 -16.54 2.40
C LEU A 148 -36.26 -16.36 1.68
N LYS A 149 -36.58 -15.11 1.34
CA LYS A 149 -37.77 -14.76 0.56
C LYS A 149 -37.37 -14.44 -0.87
N HIS A 150 -38.12 -14.99 -1.81
CA HIS A 150 -37.98 -14.76 -3.24
C HIS A 150 -39.20 -13.99 -3.76
N GLU A 151 -38.94 -12.94 -4.48
CA GLU A 151 -39.97 -12.16 -5.16
C GLU A 151 -39.54 -11.93 -6.61
N THR A 152 -40.47 -11.92 -7.53
CA THR A 152 -40.21 -11.60 -8.92
C THR A 152 -41.18 -10.51 -9.37
N ILE A 153 -40.62 -9.47 -9.97
CA ILE A 153 -41.42 -8.38 -10.54
C ILE A 153 -41.10 -8.23 -12.02
N GLU A 154 -42.07 -7.76 -12.79
CA GLU A 154 -41.84 -7.44 -14.19
C GLU A 154 -41.53 -5.94 -14.36
N TYR A 155 -40.48 -5.64 -15.12
CA TYR A 155 -40.14 -4.27 -15.50
C TYR A 155 -39.63 -4.23 -16.94
N GLN A 156 -40.34 -3.51 -17.79
CA GLN A 156 -40.01 -3.32 -19.21
C GLN A 156 -39.81 -4.67 -19.97
N GLY A 157 -40.67 -5.64 -19.68
CA GLY A 157 -40.64 -6.95 -20.31
C GLY A 157 -39.52 -7.89 -19.79
N ARG A 158 -38.88 -7.51 -18.66
CA ARG A 158 -37.84 -8.34 -18.00
C ARG A 158 -38.29 -8.75 -16.61
N GLN A 159 -37.88 -9.95 -16.21
CA GLN A 159 -38.09 -10.45 -14.87
C GLN A 159 -36.95 -9.98 -13.97
N ILE A 160 -37.26 -9.18 -12.95
CA ILE A 160 -36.34 -8.77 -11.90
C ILE A 160 -36.61 -9.69 -10.71
N HIS A 161 -35.58 -10.35 -10.22
CA HIS A 161 -35.63 -11.23 -9.06
C HIS A 161 -35.12 -10.50 -7.83
N ASN A 162 -35.82 -10.63 -6.72
CA ASN A 162 -35.42 -10.15 -5.41
C ASN A 162 -35.18 -11.34 -4.49
N ASP A 163 -34.02 -11.35 -3.88
CA ASP A 163 -33.68 -12.28 -2.81
C ASP A 163 -33.44 -11.48 -1.53
N SER A 164 -34.20 -11.77 -0.48
CA SER A 164 -34.05 -11.07 0.79
C SER A 164 -33.93 -12.04 1.97
N ALA A 165 -32.95 -11.78 2.84
CA ALA A 165 -32.70 -12.53 4.05
C ALA A 165 -32.35 -11.54 5.18
N GLY A 166 -33.24 -11.40 6.15
CA GLY A 166 -33.10 -10.39 7.22
C GLY A 166 -33.01 -8.97 6.70
N MET A 167 -31.88 -8.31 6.92
CA MET A 167 -31.62 -6.92 6.44
C MET A 167 -30.91 -6.88 5.07
N VAL A 168 -30.59 -8.01 4.50
CA VAL A 168 -29.93 -8.08 3.19
C VAL A 168 -30.97 -8.28 2.11
N GLN A 169 -30.95 -7.40 1.12
CA GLN A 169 -31.82 -7.45 -0.07
C GLN A 169 -30.96 -7.28 -1.30
N VAL A 170 -31.17 -8.14 -2.30
CA VAL A 170 -30.44 -8.11 -3.57
C VAL A 170 -31.43 -8.29 -4.72
N TRP A 171 -31.52 -7.30 -5.56
CA TRP A 171 -32.26 -7.31 -6.80
C TRP A 171 -31.35 -7.69 -7.96
N THR A 172 -31.75 -8.63 -8.78
CA THR A 172 -30.94 -9.13 -9.91
C THR A 172 -31.76 -9.18 -11.20
N VAL A 173 -31.08 -8.97 -12.34
CA VAL A 173 -31.74 -9.03 -13.65
C VAL A 173 -30.75 -9.34 -14.76
N TRP A 174 -31.23 -10.09 -15.77
CA TRP A 174 -30.54 -10.22 -17.05
C TRP A 174 -31.10 -9.23 -18.08
N ALA A 175 -30.21 -8.50 -18.75
CA ALA A 175 -30.53 -7.53 -19.79
C ALA A 175 -29.66 -7.76 -21.03
N GLY A 176 -30.10 -8.67 -21.91
CA GLY A 176 -29.27 -9.13 -23.01
C GLY A 176 -27.99 -9.81 -22.51
N PRO A 177 -26.80 -9.36 -22.92
CA PRO A 177 -25.55 -9.94 -22.44
C PRO A 177 -25.14 -9.48 -21.03
N TRP A 178 -25.86 -8.53 -20.42
CA TRP A 178 -25.56 -7.97 -19.11
C TRP A 178 -26.31 -8.70 -18.01
N PHE A 179 -25.59 -9.01 -16.94
CA PHE A 179 -26.16 -9.32 -15.64
C PHE A 179 -25.95 -8.14 -14.71
N PHE A 180 -27.03 -7.64 -14.12
CA PHE A 180 -26.99 -6.54 -13.14
C PHE A 180 -27.53 -6.99 -11.79
N PHE A 181 -26.99 -6.39 -10.74
CA PHE A 181 -27.44 -6.59 -9.37
C PHE A 181 -27.33 -5.29 -8.56
N ALA A 182 -28.27 -5.08 -7.65
CA ALA A 182 -28.30 -3.90 -6.78
C ALA A 182 -29.02 -4.22 -5.46
N ASN A 183 -28.79 -3.43 -4.43
CA ASN A 183 -29.58 -3.53 -3.20
C ASN A 183 -30.76 -2.55 -3.14
N ASP A 184 -30.94 -1.75 -4.16
CA ASP A 184 -32.06 -0.82 -4.31
C ASP A 184 -32.73 -1.02 -5.66
N LEU A 185 -34.06 -1.25 -5.65
CA LEU A 185 -34.83 -1.49 -6.87
C LEU A 185 -34.86 -0.28 -7.80
N GLY A 186 -34.91 0.94 -7.22
CA GLY A 186 -34.90 2.18 -7.99
C GLY A 186 -33.59 2.35 -8.76
N ASN A 187 -32.48 2.07 -8.12
CA ASN A 187 -31.15 2.09 -8.75
C ASN A 187 -31.05 1.06 -9.87
N LEU A 188 -31.52 -0.19 -9.64
CA LEU A 188 -31.49 -1.22 -10.66
C LEU A 188 -32.33 -0.84 -11.89
N LYS A 189 -33.52 -0.26 -11.69
CA LYS A 189 -34.36 0.25 -12.80
C LYS A 189 -33.67 1.37 -13.56
N ALA A 190 -33.06 2.32 -12.86
CA ALA A 190 -32.29 3.42 -13.48
C ALA A 190 -31.08 2.90 -14.27
N LEU A 191 -30.40 1.87 -13.78
CA LEU A 191 -29.30 1.19 -14.46
C LEU A 191 -29.79 0.53 -15.77
N LEU A 192 -30.93 -0.18 -15.70
CA LEU A 192 -31.58 -0.79 -16.89
C LEU A 192 -31.97 0.26 -17.93
N ASP A 193 -32.57 1.37 -17.50
CA ASP A 193 -33.00 2.44 -18.40
C ASP A 193 -31.83 3.09 -19.13
N ARG A 194 -30.67 3.20 -18.46
CA ARG A 194 -29.43 3.65 -19.10
C ARG A 194 -28.86 2.61 -20.06
N ALA A 195 -28.87 1.33 -19.66
CA ALA A 195 -28.39 0.24 -20.50
C ALA A 195 -29.19 0.10 -21.79
N ASP A 196 -30.51 0.38 -21.74
CA ASP A 196 -31.42 0.36 -22.89
C ASP A 196 -31.41 1.68 -23.70
N GLY A 197 -30.62 2.68 -23.29
CA GLY A 197 -30.58 3.97 -23.97
C GLY A 197 -31.86 4.80 -23.82
N ARG A 198 -32.71 4.51 -22.83
CA ARG A 198 -33.96 5.26 -22.57
C ARG A 198 -33.70 6.62 -21.90
N VAL A 199 -32.62 6.71 -21.13
CA VAL A 199 -32.14 7.97 -20.58
C VAL A 199 -31.36 8.70 -21.66
N LYS A 200 -31.99 9.70 -22.27
CA LYS A 200 -31.41 10.49 -23.37
C LYS A 200 -30.40 11.55 -22.91
N ASP A 201 -30.22 11.72 -21.62
CA ASP A 201 -29.50 12.86 -21.05
C ASP A 201 -28.10 12.47 -20.57
N PRO A 202 -27.04 12.61 -21.43
CA PRO A 202 -25.67 12.34 -21.05
C PRO A 202 -25.19 13.04 -19.77
N PRO A 203 -25.69 14.27 -19.41
CA PRO A 203 -25.20 14.99 -18.24
C PRO A 203 -25.44 14.27 -16.89
N THR A 204 -26.34 13.28 -16.85
CA THR A 204 -26.68 12.56 -15.61
C THR A 204 -25.82 11.31 -15.35
N ALA A 205 -24.91 10.96 -16.26
CA ALA A 205 -24.05 9.80 -16.14
C ALA A 205 -22.67 10.16 -15.55
N LEU A 206 -22.06 9.19 -14.88
CA LEU A 206 -20.69 9.31 -14.34
C LEU A 206 -19.66 9.64 -15.41
N SER A 207 -19.86 9.16 -16.64
CA SER A 207 -19.02 9.48 -17.81
C SER A 207 -18.96 10.97 -18.18
N ALA A 208 -19.95 11.78 -17.73
CA ALA A 208 -19.99 13.23 -17.92
C ALA A 208 -19.54 14.01 -16.66
N ASP A 209 -19.15 13.32 -15.59
CA ASP A 209 -18.71 13.95 -14.35
C ASP A 209 -17.26 14.45 -14.42
N GLU A 210 -17.06 15.72 -14.08
CA GLU A 210 -15.73 16.35 -14.14
C GLU A 210 -14.70 15.67 -13.21
N THR A 211 -15.14 15.20 -12.04
CA THR A 211 -14.28 14.52 -11.07
C THR A 211 -13.82 13.17 -11.60
N PHE A 212 -14.73 12.40 -12.20
CA PHE A 212 -14.40 11.14 -12.85
C PHE A 212 -13.53 11.33 -14.10
N LEU A 213 -13.83 12.33 -14.91
CA LEU A 213 -13.04 12.68 -16.09
C LEU A 213 -11.62 13.10 -15.74
N ALA A 214 -11.44 13.87 -14.65
CA ALA A 214 -10.13 14.24 -14.14
C ALA A 214 -9.30 13.00 -13.76
N VAL A 215 -9.93 12.00 -13.10
CA VAL A 215 -9.27 10.73 -12.80
C VAL A 215 -8.95 9.97 -14.09
N SER A 216 -9.94 9.75 -14.95
CA SER A 216 -9.82 8.94 -16.17
C SER A 216 -8.73 9.43 -17.12
N LYS A 217 -8.54 10.74 -17.19
CA LYS A 217 -7.50 11.40 -18.01
C LYS A 217 -6.08 10.95 -17.64
N HIS A 218 -5.87 10.59 -16.37
CA HIS A 218 -4.55 10.19 -15.87
C HIS A 218 -4.37 8.67 -15.81
N MET A 219 -5.41 7.90 -16.05
CA MET A 219 -5.33 6.44 -16.03
C MET A 219 -4.86 5.88 -17.38
N PRO A 220 -4.11 4.76 -17.40
CA PRO A 220 -3.75 4.10 -18.64
C PRO A 220 -5.01 3.60 -19.36
N GLY A 221 -5.14 3.85 -20.66
CA GLY A 221 -6.30 3.43 -21.46
C GLY A 221 -6.48 1.91 -21.55
N ASN A 222 -5.45 1.18 -21.16
CA ASN A 222 -5.37 -0.27 -21.20
C ASN A 222 -5.32 -0.90 -19.78
N TYR A 223 -5.91 -0.33 -18.79
CA TYR A 223 -5.90 -0.88 -17.45
C TYR A 223 -6.61 -2.26 -17.36
N ALA A 224 -6.14 -3.09 -16.47
CA ALA A 224 -6.75 -4.36 -16.10
C ALA A 224 -7.80 -4.19 -14.98
N ALA A 225 -7.56 -3.23 -14.10
CA ALA A 225 -8.49 -2.82 -13.06
C ALA A 225 -8.38 -1.32 -12.83
N LEU A 226 -9.54 -0.70 -12.51
CA LEU A 226 -9.66 0.70 -12.14
C LEU A 226 -10.45 0.81 -10.85
N VAL A 227 -9.97 1.65 -9.95
CA VAL A 227 -10.71 2.10 -8.76
C VAL A 227 -10.87 3.61 -8.86
N PHE A 228 -12.07 4.10 -8.64
CA PHE A 228 -12.39 5.51 -8.52
C PHE A 228 -13.09 5.78 -7.20
N GLY A 229 -12.87 6.93 -6.58
CA GLY A 229 -13.57 7.34 -5.37
C GLY A 229 -13.58 8.84 -5.13
N ARG A 230 -14.70 9.34 -4.58
CA ARG A 230 -14.88 10.71 -4.09
C ARG A 230 -14.52 10.77 -2.62
N VAL A 231 -13.23 10.86 -2.33
CA VAL A 231 -12.70 10.64 -0.98
C VAL A 231 -13.29 11.60 0.04
N ALA A 232 -13.36 12.90 -0.25
CA ALA A 232 -13.93 13.88 0.66
C ALA A 232 -15.41 13.57 1.01
N GLN A 233 -16.22 13.20 0.01
CA GLN A 233 -17.63 12.86 0.22
C GLN A 233 -17.80 11.53 0.96
N LEU A 234 -16.94 10.55 0.69
CA LEU A 234 -16.95 9.28 1.42
C LEU A 234 -16.62 9.49 2.91
N VAL A 235 -15.60 10.28 3.20
CA VAL A 235 -15.21 10.60 4.58
C VAL A 235 -16.32 11.35 5.30
N GLU A 236 -16.93 12.37 4.66
CA GLU A 236 -18.05 13.14 5.22
C GLU A 236 -19.24 12.24 5.58
N LYS A 237 -19.63 11.33 4.67
CA LYS A 237 -20.77 10.43 4.87
C LYS A 237 -20.51 9.29 5.87
N LEU A 238 -19.25 8.94 6.08
CA LEU A 238 -18.83 7.85 6.97
C LEU A 238 -18.49 8.33 8.40
N SER A 239 -18.22 9.63 8.57
CA SER A 239 -17.92 10.20 9.89
C SER A 239 -19.19 10.38 10.70
N PRO A 240 -19.27 9.89 11.95
CA PRO A 240 -20.41 10.15 12.83
C PRO A 240 -20.55 11.66 13.09
N PRO A 241 -21.78 12.20 13.22
CA PRO A 241 -21.99 13.61 13.48
C PRO A 241 -21.30 14.16 14.74
N GLU A 242 -21.22 13.34 15.80
CA GLU A 242 -20.60 13.68 17.09
C GLU A 242 -19.05 13.68 17.03
N GLU A 243 -18.48 12.97 16.08
CA GLU A 243 -17.02 12.90 15.86
C GLU A 243 -16.58 13.81 14.71
N ALA A 244 -17.50 14.48 14.04
CA ALA A 244 -17.20 15.26 12.85
C ALA A 244 -16.23 16.41 13.11
N GLU A 245 -16.24 17.04 14.28
CA GLU A 245 -15.27 18.08 14.67
C GLU A 245 -13.90 17.50 15.01
N THR A 246 -13.84 16.42 15.79
CA THR A 246 -12.56 15.75 16.15
C THR A 246 -11.99 14.90 15.02
N ALA A 247 -12.84 14.30 14.17
CA ALA A 247 -12.40 13.65 12.93
C ALA A 247 -11.96 14.69 11.88
N ALA A 248 -12.52 15.91 11.93
CA ALA A 248 -12.13 17.02 11.07
C ALA A 248 -10.64 17.33 11.16
N ASP A 249 -10.11 17.38 12.39
CA ASP A 249 -8.69 17.66 12.63
C ASP A 249 -7.80 16.45 12.28
N LYS A 250 -8.26 15.24 12.60
CA LYS A 250 -7.53 14.01 12.30
C LYS A 250 -7.43 13.67 10.81
N PHE A 251 -8.38 14.15 9.99
CA PHE A 251 -8.44 13.90 8.55
C PHE A 251 -8.37 15.18 7.71
N SER A 252 -7.78 16.25 8.23
CA SER A 252 -7.69 17.54 7.55
C SER A 252 -7.10 17.44 6.13
N MET A 253 -6.06 16.63 5.93
CA MET A 253 -5.47 16.37 4.62
C MET A 253 -6.44 15.64 3.69
N VAL A 254 -7.21 14.67 4.21
CA VAL A 254 -8.12 13.84 3.41
C VAL A 254 -9.29 14.67 2.85
N ARG A 255 -9.72 15.72 3.55
CA ARG A 255 -10.76 16.64 3.08
C ARG A 255 -10.37 17.44 1.83
N HIS A 256 -9.08 17.64 1.61
CA HIS A 256 -8.59 18.30 0.40
C HIS A 256 -8.53 17.37 -0.81
N ILE A 257 -8.68 16.05 -0.60
CA ILE A 257 -8.70 15.06 -1.67
C ILE A 257 -10.10 15.01 -2.28
N ARG A 258 -10.27 15.66 -3.44
CA ARG A 258 -11.55 15.69 -4.17
C ARG A 258 -11.87 14.33 -4.76
N SER A 259 -10.86 13.70 -5.36
CA SER A 259 -11.00 12.41 -6.04
C SER A 259 -9.74 11.57 -5.88
N PHE A 260 -9.95 10.28 -5.97
CA PHE A 260 -8.91 9.27 -6.01
C PHE A 260 -9.13 8.36 -7.20
N GLY A 261 -8.08 7.99 -7.87
CA GLY A 261 -8.07 6.96 -8.89
C GLY A 261 -6.84 6.08 -8.77
N ALA A 262 -7.04 4.79 -8.95
CA ALA A 262 -5.94 3.85 -9.06
C ALA A 262 -6.23 2.86 -10.18
N ALA A 263 -5.25 2.60 -11.01
CA ALA A 263 -5.35 1.62 -12.08
C ALA A 263 -4.09 0.76 -12.14
N MET A 264 -4.28 -0.49 -12.49
CA MET A 264 -3.22 -1.41 -12.83
C MET A 264 -3.31 -1.81 -14.29
N ALA A 265 -2.14 -1.89 -14.94
CA ALA A 265 -1.99 -2.40 -16.30
C ALA A 265 -0.79 -3.35 -16.37
N PHE A 266 -0.73 -4.15 -17.42
CA PHE A 266 0.42 -4.99 -17.74
C PHE A 266 1.28 -4.33 -18.81
N ASP A 267 2.59 -4.35 -18.63
CA ASP A 267 3.59 -3.74 -19.51
C ASP A 267 4.70 -4.75 -19.83
N GLY A 268 4.43 -5.62 -20.80
CA GLY A 268 5.31 -6.75 -21.10
C GLY A 268 5.32 -7.75 -19.93
N GLY A 269 6.50 -8.13 -19.43
CA GLY A 269 6.64 -8.99 -18.24
C GLY A 269 6.37 -8.28 -16.91
N ARG A 270 6.17 -6.95 -16.92
CA ARG A 270 6.06 -6.10 -15.72
C ARG A 270 4.62 -5.64 -15.49
N MET A 271 4.36 -5.17 -14.28
CA MET A 271 3.12 -4.51 -13.90
C MET A 271 3.34 -3.00 -13.81
N ARG A 272 2.34 -2.24 -14.24
CA ARG A 272 2.30 -0.78 -14.14
C ARG A 272 1.12 -0.38 -13.28
N ASP A 273 1.39 0.32 -12.19
CA ASP A 273 0.36 0.93 -11.37
C ASP A 273 0.35 2.44 -11.60
N THR A 274 -0.82 3.02 -11.67
CA THR A 274 -1.02 4.46 -11.75
C THR A 274 -1.99 4.88 -10.68
N VAL A 275 -1.62 5.86 -9.86
CA VAL A 275 -2.45 6.44 -8.82
C VAL A 275 -2.57 7.93 -9.07
N PHE A 276 -3.80 8.43 -9.06
CA PHE A 276 -4.12 9.85 -9.12
C PHE A 276 -4.81 10.29 -7.83
N VAL A 277 -4.36 11.41 -7.27
CA VAL A 277 -4.97 12.06 -6.12
C VAL A 277 -5.33 13.48 -6.52
N GLY A 278 -6.62 13.72 -6.78
CA GLY A 278 -7.16 15.01 -7.19
C GLY A 278 -7.23 15.95 -6.00
N MET A 279 -6.22 16.81 -5.85
CA MET A 279 -6.14 17.81 -4.78
C MET A 279 -5.32 19.02 -5.23
N PRO A 280 -5.50 20.19 -4.60
CA PRO A 280 -4.63 21.33 -4.85
C PRO A 280 -3.17 21.00 -4.56
N ARG A 281 -2.27 21.73 -5.22
CA ARG A 281 -0.83 21.58 -4.95
C ARG A 281 -0.53 21.95 -3.49
N ALA A 282 0.08 21.03 -2.77
CA ALA A 282 0.32 21.20 -1.33
C ALA A 282 1.54 22.07 -1.01
N ALA A 283 2.52 22.16 -1.91
CA ALA A 283 3.77 22.86 -1.72
C ALA A 283 4.10 23.75 -2.92
N GLU A 284 5.00 24.73 -2.71
CA GLU A 284 5.54 25.54 -3.80
C GLU A 284 6.20 24.67 -4.88
N PRO A 285 6.20 25.14 -6.15
CA PRO A 285 6.84 24.42 -7.22
C PRO A 285 8.35 24.29 -6.95
N ALA A 286 8.77 23.09 -6.61
CA ALA A 286 10.18 22.72 -6.56
C ALA A 286 10.39 21.48 -7.43
N ASN A 287 11.58 21.33 -7.97
CA ASN A 287 11.94 20.15 -8.73
C ASN A 287 12.82 19.23 -7.90
N LEU A 288 12.51 17.96 -7.95
CA LEU A 288 13.33 16.92 -7.33
C LEU A 288 14.65 16.77 -8.09
N ASN A 289 15.76 17.16 -7.47
CA ASN A 289 17.08 17.13 -8.11
C ASN A 289 17.80 15.79 -7.92
N ARG A 290 17.40 15.01 -6.92
CA ARG A 290 18.02 13.75 -6.52
C ARG A 290 19.54 13.87 -6.27
N ALA A 291 19.95 14.98 -5.63
CA ALA A 291 21.35 15.20 -5.27
C ALA A 291 21.92 14.07 -4.41
N SER A 292 21.07 13.49 -3.55
CA SER A 292 21.35 12.32 -2.72
C SER A 292 21.69 11.05 -3.50
N LEU A 293 21.39 10.98 -4.81
CA LEU A 293 21.76 9.84 -5.64
C LEU A 293 23.28 9.66 -5.72
N SER A 294 24.05 10.76 -5.52
CA SER A 294 25.53 10.71 -5.51
C SER A 294 26.11 9.78 -4.45
N ILE A 295 25.40 9.52 -3.33
CA ILE A 295 25.86 8.62 -2.27
C ILE A 295 25.39 7.16 -2.45
N ALA A 296 24.59 6.89 -3.48
CA ALA A 296 24.07 5.55 -3.75
C ALA A 296 25.12 4.70 -4.48
N SER A 297 25.51 3.59 -3.86
CA SER A 297 26.47 2.61 -4.38
C SER A 297 25.80 1.64 -5.37
N LYS A 298 26.59 0.83 -6.05
CA LYS A 298 26.09 -0.28 -6.89
C LYS A 298 25.35 -1.37 -6.09
N ASP A 299 25.58 -1.46 -4.79
CA ASP A 299 24.94 -2.41 -3.87
C ASP A 299 23.66 -1.81 -3.23
N THR A 300 23.17 -0.69 -3.75
CA THR A 300 21.91 -0.07 -3.32
C THR A 300 20.73 -0.85 -3.88
N PHE A 301 19.94 -1.43 -2.98
CA PHE A 301 18.70 -2.13 -3.31
C PHE A 301 17.46 -1.25 -3.19
N PHE A 302 17.55 -0.16 -2.44
CA PHE A 302 16.46 0.76 -2.20
C PHE A 302 16.96 2.20 -2.24
N TYR A 303 16.33 3.03 -3.05
CA TYR A 303 16.57 4.47 -3.09
C TYR A 303 15.21 5.17 -3.19
N ALA A 304 14.92 6.04 -2.24
CA ALA A 304 13.73 6.88 -2.25
C ALA A 304 14.15 8.32 -2.00
N ALA A 305 13.73 9.24 -2.86
CA ALA A 305 13.92 10.67 -2.69
C ALA A 305 12.57 11.38 -2.84
N SER A 306 12.30 12.34 -1.96
CA SER A 306 11.07 13.11 -1.96
C SER A 306 11.32 14.54 -1.52
N LEU A 307 10.54 15.45 -2.08
CA LEU A 307 10.44 16.81 -1.55
C LEU A 307 9.53 16.79 -0.32
N VAL A 308 10.05 17.25 0.80
CA VAL A 308 9.32 17.31 2.08
C VAL A 308 8.99 18.78 2.38
N ASP A 309 7.72 19.07 2.62
CA ASP A 309 7.26 20.35 3.12
C ASP A 309 7.15 20.30 4.64
N LEU A 310 8.23 20.68 5.31
CA LEU A 310 8.30 20.67 6.77
C LEU A 310 7.35 21.69 7.44
N ARG A 311 6.77 22.66 6.70
CA ARG A 311 5.86 23.65 7.28
C ARG A 311 4.63 23.02 7.93
N LYS A 312 4.10 21.98 7.30
CA LYS A 312 2.91 21.27 7.79
C LYS A 312 3.19 20.39 9.00
N GLU A 313 4.41 19.88 9.11
CA GLU A 313 4.80 18.99 10.20
C GLU A 313 5.17 19.75 11.48
N MET A 314 5.48 21.07 11.36
CA MET A 314 5.88 21.92 12.48
C MET A 314 4.74 22.80 13.03
N GLU A 315 3.54 22.76 12.45
CA GLU A 315 2.39 23.50 13.00
C GLU A 315 1.85 22.79 14.25
N PRO A 316 1.80 23.47 15.41
CA PRO A 316 1.25 22.90 16.64
C PRO A 316 -0.23 22.57 16.45
N GLY A 317 -0.62 21.32 16.65
CA GLY A 317 -2.02 20.87 16.59
C GLY A 317 -2.36 19.87 15.50
N THR A 318 -1.49 19.62 14.52
CA THR A 318 -1.70 18.59 13.51
C THR A 318 -1.24 17.21 14.00
N GLN A 319 -1.84 16.69 15.06
CA GLN A 319 -1.65 15.30 15.48
C GLN A 319 -2.46 14.36 14.58
N THR A 320 -2.08 14.22 13.31
CA THR A 320 -2.50 13.08 12.51
C THR A 320 -1.75 11.85 13.00
N PRO A 321 -2.42 10.69 13.23
CA PRO A 321 -1.70 9.43 13.43
C PRO A 321 -0.95 9.10 12.14
N ALA A 322 0.29 9.54 12.10
CA ALA A 322 1.17 9.30 10.98
C ALA A 322 1.46 7.79 10.87
N PRO A 323 1.54 7.22 9.67
CA PRO A 323 2.08 5.89 9.48
C PRO A 323 3.42 5.76 10.21
N ALA A 324 3.75 4.56 10.70
CA ALA A 324 4.93 4.33 11.56
C ALA A 324 6.26 4.88 10.98
N TRP A 325 6.39 4.97 9.66
CA TRP A 325 7.55 5.57 8.99
C TRP A 325 7.56 7.12 9.06
N LEU A 326 6.38 7.76 9.10
CA LEU A 326 6.24 9.21 9.31
C LEU A 326 6.46 9.60 10.78
N SER A 327 6.16 8.71 11.74
CA SER A 327 6.40 8.97 13.16
C SER A 327 7.88 9.17 13.48
N GLY A 328 8.77 8.61 12.68
CA GLY A 328 10.21 8.88 12.76
C GLY A 328 10.56 10.31 12.37
N LEU A 329 10.00 10.83 11.27
CA LEU A 329 10.18 12.20 10.82
C LEU A 329 9.56 13.19 11.81
N GLN A 330 8.40 12.90 12.37
CA GLN A 330 7.73 13.71 13.36
C GLN A 330 8.58 13.89 14.63
N ARG A 331 9.19 12.80 15.13
CA ARG A 331 10.14 12.86 16.26
C ARG A 331 11.39 13.70 15.96
N ILE A 332 11.89 13.65 14.72
CA ILE A 332 13.01 14.50 14.29
C ILE A 332 12.60 15.97 14.34
N VAL A 333 11.43 16.31 13.80
CA VAL A 333 10.90 17.70 13.81
C VAL A 333 10.65 18.17 15.24
N GLU A 334 10.07 17.36 16.10
CA GLU A 334 9.88 17.65 17.52
C GLU A 334 11.21 17.88 18.23
N SER A 335 12.22 17.06 17.93
CA SER A 335 13.58 17.22 18.45
C SER A 335 14.24 18.53 17.97
N LEU A 336 14.06 18.92 16.70
CA LEU A 336 14.56 20.18 16.19
C LEU A 336 13.93 21.37 16.92
N SER A 337 12.60 21.36 17.07
CA SER A 337 11.87 22.41 17.78
C SER A 337 12.23 22.48 19.26
N ALA A 338 12.39 21.34 19.92
CA ALA A 338 12.82 21.27 21.32
C ALA A 338 14.22 21.82 21.54
N ASN A 339 15.09 21.76 20.52
CA ASN A 339 16.43 22.36 20.54
C ASN A 339 16.45 23.82 20.03
N GLY A 340 15.29 24.46 19.85
CA GLY A 340 15.18 25.84 19.41
C GLY A 340 15.55 26.09 17.95
N ILE A 341 15.62 25.02 17.11
CA ILE A 341 15.93 25.16 15.69
C ILE A 341 14.64 25.47 14.95
N THR A 342 14.60 26.61 14.30
CA THR A 342 13.45 27.04 13.50
C THR A 342 13.44 26.41 12.13
N LEU A 343 12.25 26.34 11.52
CA LEU A 343 12.09 25.86 10.17
C LEU A 343 12.88 26.67 9.14
N GLU A 344 12.95 27.99 9.31
CA GLU A 344 13.69 28.87 8.41
C GLU A 344 15.21 28.66 8.51
N GLU A 345 15.74 28.38 9.70
CA GLU A 345 17.13 27.97 9.87
C GLU A 345 17.43 26.66 9.17
N TRP A 346 16.53 25.67 9.33
CA TRP A 346 16.65 24.38 8.63
C TRP A 346 16.65 24.57 7.11
N LYS A 347 15.67 25.29 6.55
CA LYS A 347 15.59 25.57 5.11
C LYS A 347 16.77 26.39 4.59
N GLY A 348 17.33 27.23 5.43
CA GLY A 348 18.54 27.99 5.12
C GLY A 348 19.78 27.12 5.01
N ALA A 349 19.86 26.05 5.79
CA ALA A 349 21.00 25.13 5.85
C ALA A 349 20.90 23.97 4.85
N PHE A 350 19.69 23.42 4.66
CA PHE A 350 19.45 22.17 3.92
C PHE A 350 18.47 22.33 2.77
N ALA A 351 18.54 21.40 1.79
CA ALA A 351 17.58 21.29 0.72
C ALA A 351 16.24 20.72 1.22
N SER A 352 15.17 20.96 0.43
CA SER A 352 13.84 20.36 0.70
C SER A 352 13.77 18.89 0.32
N GLU A 353 14.78 18.37 -0.36
CA GLU A 353 14.87 16.95 -0.74
C GLU A 353 15.40 16.14 0.43
N VAL A 354 14.67 15.10 0.81
CA VAL A 354 15.12 14.06 1.75
C VAL A 354 15.13 12.73 1.02
N ALA A 355 16.19 11.97 1.20
CA ALA A 355 16.32 10.63 0.65
C ALA A 355 16.54 9.58 1.72
N LEU A 356 16.04 8.35 1.45
CA LEU A 356 16.36 7.13 2.16
C LEU A 356 17.08 6.18 1.20
N ILE A 357 18.21 5.65 1.62
CA ILE A 357 19.07 4.82 0.80
C ILE A 357 19.39 3.54 1.56
N GLY A 358 18.92 2.42 1.01
CA GLY A 358 19.18 1.08 1.52
C GLY A 358 20.24 0.40 0.69
N SER A 359 21.34 0.01 1.30
CA SER A 359 22.45 -0.70 0.66
C SER A 359 22.75 -2.01 1.38
N TRP A 360 23.10 -3.04 0.61
CA TRP A 360 23.46 -4.34 1.16
C TRP A 360 24.72 -4.87 0.49
N ALA A 361 25.86 -4.57 1.09
CA ALA A 361 27.15 -5.02 0.58
C ALA A 361 27.27 -6.55 0.63
N PRO A 362 28.03 -7.18 -0.29
CA PRO A 362 28.18 -8.64 -0.37
C PRO A 362 28.68 -9.30 0.93
N ASN A 363 29.51 -8.58 1.69
CA ASN A 363 30.13 -9.09 2.91
C ASN A 363 29.42 -8.61 4.19
N SER A 364 28.27 -7.94 4.06
CA SER A 364 27.47 -7.49 5.20
C SER A 364 26.39 -8.51 5.53
N GLN A 365 26.27 -8.84 6.80
CA GLN A 365 25.22 -9.75 7.28
C GLN A 365 23.83 -9.11 7.18
N PHE A 366 23.74 -7.79 7.45
CA PHE A 366 22.49 -7.04 7.45
C PHE A 366 22.55 -5.87 6.47
N PRO A 367 21.40 -5.45 5.92
CA PRO A 367 21.32 -4.23 5.13
C PRO A 367 21.55 -3.00 6.01
N SER A 368 22.03 -1.94 5.39
CA SER A 368 22.16 -0.61 5.99
C SER A 368 21.18 0.34 5.32
N ILE A 369 20.54 1.20 6.12
CA ILE A 369 19.65 2.26 5.64
C ILE A 369 20.14 3.59 6.19
N VAL A 370 20.40 4.56 5.32
CA VAL A 370 20.77 5.93 5.69
C VAL A 370 19.76 6.91 5.15
N ALA A 371 19.53 8.00 5.91
CA ALA A 371 18.81 9.17 5.44
C ALA A 371 19.80 10.25 5.01
N ALA A 372 19.46 11.00 3.96
CA ALA A 372 20.35 12.03 3.45
C ALA A 372 19.58 13.26 2.93
N THR A 373 20.21 14.44 3.07
CA THR A 373 19.77 15.69 2.45
C THR A 373 20.97 16.52 2.00
N ALA A 374 20.80 17.30 0.94
CA ALA A 374 21.87 18.17 0.45
C ALA A 374 22.04 19.41 1.33
N VAL A 375 23.27 19.81 1.55
CA VAL A 375 23.64 21.03 2.27
C VAL A 375 23.62 22.22 1.30
N LYS A 376 22.96 23.32 1.68
CA LYS A 376 22.95 24.60 0.96
C LYS A 376 23.98 25.58 1.52
N ASP A 377 24.08 25.61 2.86
CA ASP A 377 24.97 26.50 3.61
C ASP A 377 25.67 25.69 4.69
N SER A 378 26.96 25.42 4.48
CA SER A 378 27.73 24.55 5.37
C SER A 378 27.93 25.19 6.78
N ALA A 379 28.01 26.50 6.86
CA ALA A 379 28.16 27.17 8.16
C ALA A 379 26.90 27.02 9.03
N LYS A 380 25.72 27.25 8.45
CA LYS A 380 24.43 27.01 9.12
C LYS A 380 24.20 25.53 9.43
N ALA A 381 24.54 24.64 8.52
CA ALA A 381 24.44 23.21 8.73
C ALA A 381 25.30 22.73 9.91
N ASN A 382 26.54 23.21 10.00
CA ASN A 382 27.42 22.93 11.13
C ASN A 382 26.84 23.46 12.46
N GLN A 383 26.27 24.68 12.46
CA GLN A 383 25.63 25.24 13.64
C GLN A 383 24.45 24.41 14.12
N ILE A 384 23.58 23.97 13.20
CA ILE A 384 22.42 23.14 13.52
C ILE A 384 22.87 21.80 14.10
N VAL A 385 23.81 21.10 13.43
CA VAL A 385 24.29 19.80 13.91
C VAL A 385 25.00 19.92 15.24
N ALA A 386 25.79 20.99 15.46
CA ALA A 386 26.40 21.27 16.74
C ALA A 386 25.36 21.50 17.85
N THR A 387 24.27 22.21 17.56
CA THR A 387 23.16 22.42 18.52
C THR A 387 22.49 21.10 18.90
N ILE A 388 22.17 20.23 17.90
CA ILE A 388 21.56 18.93 18.14
C ILE A 388 22.48 18.04 18.99
N THR A 389 23.78 18.01 18.67
CA THR A 389 24.74 17.13 19.35
C THR A 389 25.23 17.64 20.69
N ALA A 390 25.08 18.94 20.95
CA ALA A 390 25.37 19.54 22.25
C ALA A 390 24.21 19.38 23.25
N SER A 391 23.00 19.11 22.79
CA SER A 391 21.83 18.89 23.65
C SER A 391 22.09 17.69 24.56
N LYS A 392 22.02 17.91 25.87
CA LYS A 392 22.14 16.86 26.88
C LYS A 392 20.82 16.09 26.93
N SER A 393 20.70 15.05 26.11
CA SER A 393 19.71 14.02 26.30
C SER A 393 20.32 12.91 27.16
N ASP A 394 19.60 12.42 28.15
CA ASP A 394 20.06 11.30 28.99
C ASP A 394 20.29 10.01 28.17
N ASP A 395 19.73 9.96 26.95
CA ASP A 395 19.78 8.79 26.07
C ASP A 395 20.95 8.80 25.08
N PHE A 396 21.56 9.94 24.78
CA PHE A 396 22.57 10.03 23.71
C PHE A 396 23.80 10.85 24.13
N HIS A 397 24.96 10.20 24.10
CA HIS A 397 26.27 10.83 24.31
C HIS A 397 27.04 10.86 22.98
N TRP A 398 27.11 12.03 22.36
CA TRP A 398 27.72 12.23 21.06
C TRP A 398 29.25 12.34 21.16
N LYS A 399 29.96 11.55 20.35
CA LYS A 399 31.42 11.64 20.15
C LYS A 399 31.69 12.23 18.77
N HIS A 400 32.41 13.33 18.73
CA HIS A 400 32.80 14.00 17.48
C HIS A 400 34.13 13.44 16.96
N ARG A 401 34.20 13.28 15.64
CA ARG A 401 35.42 12.91 14.91
C ARG A 401 35.40 13.60 13.55
N GLU A 402 36.56 14.12 13.11
CA GLU A 402 36.75 14.63 11.76
C GLU A 402 37.57 13.62 10.93
N LYS A 403 37.15 13.40 9.69
CA LYS A 403 37.81 12.51 8.75
C LYS A 403 37.47 12.90 7.32
N ASP A 404 38.50 12.97 6.44
CA ASP A 404 38.36 13.25 5.01
C ASP A 404 37.54 14.54 4.69
N GLY A 405 37.66 15.59 5.53
CA GLY A 405 36.94 16.84 5.38
C GLY A 405 35.44 16.77 5.76
N ALA A 406 35.01 15.69 6.43
CA ALA A 406 33.66 15.55 6.96
C ALA A 406 33.67 15.39 8.48
N HIS A 407 32.64 15.91 9.14
CA HIS A 407 32.41 15.79 10.56
C HIS A 407 31.49 14.62 10.86
N TYR A 408 31.87 13.75 11.78
CA TYR A 408 31.09 12.60 12.22
C TYR A 408 30.75 12.71 13.69
N TYR A 409 29.49 12.55 14.02
CA TYR A 409 28.97 12.53 15.39
C TYR A 409 28.32 11.18 15.62
N SER A 410 28.93 10.32 16.44
CA SER A 410 28.43 8.99 16.77
C SER A 410 27.96 8.95 18.21
N SER A 411 26.78 8.44 18.46
CA SER A 411 26.26 8.22 19.81
C SER A 411 26.40 6.76 20.21
N THR A 412 26.76 6.53 21.48
CA THR A 412 26.70 5.22 22.10
C THR A 412 25.41 5.13 22.93
N SER A 413 24.46 4.34 22.49
CA SER A 413 23.27 4.01 23.29
C SER A 413 23.58 2.82 24.19
N GLU A 414 23.15 2.86 25.44
CA GLU A 414 23.26 1.75 26.40
C GLU A 414 22.25 0.61 26.16
N LEU A 415 21.45 0.68 25.10
CA LEU A 415 20.53 -0.39 24.70
C LEU A 415 21.34 -1.60 24.18
N GLN A 416 21.72 -2.49 25.09
CA GLN A 416 22.69 -3.57 24.92
C GLN A 416 22.24 -4.73 24.00
N LEU A 417 21.00 -4.76 23.49
CA LEU A 417 20.51 -5.88 22.68
C LEU A 417 20.91 -5.84 21.21
N PHE A 418 21.21 -4.65 20.66
CA PHE A 418 21.77 -4.48 19.31
C PHE A 418 22.78 -3.34 19.36
N SER A 419 23.92 -3.51 18.68
CA SER A 419 24.95 -2.46 18.56
C SER A 419 24.45 -1.29 17.68
N PHE A 420 23.45 -0.57 18.18
CA PHE A 420 22.89 0.61 17.53
C PHE A 420 23.67 1.83 18.00
N SER A 421 24.41 2.44 17.09
CA SER A 421 25.23 3.63 17.35
C SER A 421 24.87 4.71 16.31
N PRO A 422 23.71 5.40 16.47
CA PRO A 422 23.29 6.37 15.50
C PRO A 422 24.38 7.37 15.22
N THR A 423 24.63 7.62 13.95
CA THR A 423 25.74 8.46 13.49
C THR A 423 25.21 9.50 12.51
N ILE A 424 25.68 10.74 12.69
CA ILE A 424 25.47 11.88 11.80
C ILE A 424 26.80 12.14 11.09
N GLY A 425 26.79 12.19 9.76
CA GLY A 425 27.92 12.63 8.92
C GLY A 425 27.54 13.94 8.23
N LEU A 426 28.39 14.95 8.34
CA LEU A 426 28.20 16.26 7.72
C LEU A 426 29.42 16.65 6.89
N SER A 427 29.19 16.99 5.62
CA SER A 427 30.18 17.61 4.73
C SER A 427 29.60 18.91 4.13
N ASP A 428 30.39 19.60 3.33
CA ASP A 428 29.93 20.80 2.59
C ASP A 428 28.79 20.51 1.61
N ARG A 429 28.54 19.23 1.25
CA ARG A 429 27.55 18.81 0.24
C ARG A 429 26.35 18.09 0.80
N MET A 430 26.57 17.28 1.83
CA MET A 430 25.56 16.33 2.30
C MET A 430 25.56 16.23 3.83
N LEU A 431 24.34 16.14 4.37
CA LEU A 431 24.06 15.60 5.70
C LEU A 431 23.57 14.16 5.50
N VAL A 432 24.19 13.22 6.20
CA VAL A 432 23.83 11.79 6.19
C VAL A 432 23.61 11.32 7.62
N VAL A 433 22.52 10.60 7.88
CA VAL A 433 22.19 10.02 9.18
C VAL A 433 21.99 8.53 9.00
N GLY A 434 22.59 7.71 9.84
CA GLY A 434 22.49 6.26 9.74
C GLY A 434 22.59 5.53 11.08
N PRO A 435 22.37 4.20 11.08
CA PRO A 435 22.31 3.40 12.29
C PRO A 435 23.69 3.16 12.92
N ASP A 436 24.75 3.35 12.16
CA ASP A 436 26.13 3.12 12.59
C ASP A 436 27.15 3.95 11.78
N SER A 437 28.36 4.10 12.31
CA SER A 437 29.41 4.91 11.69
C SER A 437 29.92 4.34 10.36
N GLY A 438 29.95 3.02 10.22
CA GLY A 438 30.41 2.37 9.00
C GLY A 438 29.51 2.67 7.80
N SER A 439 28.20 2.60 8.01
CA SER A 439 27.18 2.92 7.01
C SER A 439 27.25 4.39 6.55
N VAL A 440 27.42 5.31 7.53
CA VAL A 440 27.51 6.74 7.25
C VAL A 440 28.82 7.08 6.55
N GLU A 441 29.96 6.53 7.01
CA GLU A 441 31.24 6.75 6.35
C GLU A 441 31.26 6.22 4.91
N ALA A 442 30.67 5.04 4.66
CA ALA A 442 30.55 4.50 3.31
C ALA A 442 29.75 5.43 2.40
N ALA A 443 28.61 5.93 2.85
CA ALA A 443 27.80 6.89 2.11
C ALA A 443 28.54 8.20 1.84
N MET A 444 29.22 8.76 2.86
CA MET A 444 29.98 10.00 2.72
C MET A 444 31.17 9.87 1.75
N LYS A 445 31.84 8.71 1.73
CA LYS A 445 32.91 8.43 0.78
C LYS A 445 32.43 8.45 -0.67
N HIS A 446 31.25 7.91 -0.96
CA HIS A 446 30.64 7.97 -2.30
C HIS A 446 30.29 9.43 -2.69
N SER A 447 29.81 10.23 -1.75
CA SER A 447 29.52 11.67 -1.96
C SER A 447 30.73 12.44 -2.48
N ALA A 448 31.93 12.13 -2.00
CA ALA A 448 33.17 12.78 -2.45
C ALA A 448 33.49 12.50 -3.91
N GLY A 449 33.10 11.36 -4.45
CA GLY A 449 33.34 10.96 -5.84
C GLY A 449 32.49 11.70 -6.89
N GLY A 450 31.43 12.36 -6.49
CA GLY A 450 30.58 13.22 -7.34
C GLY A 450 29.70 12.51 -8.38
N SER A 451 29.85 11.20 -8.60
CA SER A 451 29.06 10.39 -9.51
C SER A 451 28.39 9.22 -8.78
N SER A 452 27.11 8.95 -9.13
CA SER A 452 26.38 7.83 -8.55
C SER A 452 26.75 6.51 -9.21
N GLU A 453 27.24 5.56 -8.44
CA GLU A 453 27.44 4.20 -8.94
C GLU A 453 26.11 3.51 -9.30
N LEU A 454 25.05 3.73 -8.51
CA LEU A 454 23.72 3.21 -8.80
C LEU A 454 23.20 3.71 -10.14
N ALA A 455 23.29 5.03 -10.41
CA ALA A 455 22.82 5.63 -11.67
C ALA A 455 23.58 5.11 -12.90
N ALA A 456 24.80 4.61 -12.72
CA ALA A 456 25.59 3.98 -13.78
C ALA A 456 25.15 2.54 -14.07
N THR A 457 24.36 1.90 -13.21
CA THR A 457 23.91 0.52 -13.42
C THR A 457 22.85 0.44 -14.53
N ARG A 458 22.92 -0.61 -15.34
CA ARG A 458 21.90 -0.85 -16.40
C ARG A 458 20.51 -1.06 -15.80
N ASN A 459 20.40 -1.73 -14.67
CA ASN A 459 19.13 -1.98 -13.99
C ASN A 459 18.42 -0.68 -13.63
N PHE A 460 19.14 0.26 -12.99
CA PHE A 460 18.60 1.56 -12.63
C PHE A 460 18.17 2.37 -13.86
N GLN A 461 19.03 2.46 -14.88
CA GLN A 461 18.76 3.23 -16.11
C GLN A 461 17.54 2.69 -16.88
N ASN A 462 17.40 1.36 -16.98
CA ASN A 462 16.27 0.74 -17.66
C ASN A 462 14.97 0.94 -16.86
N ALA A 463 15.05 0.84 -15.54
CA ALA A 463 13.91 1.07 -14.67
C ALA A 463 13.46 2.54 -14.70
N GLU A 464 14.39 3.50 -14.59
CA GLU A 464 14.09 4.93 -14.61
C GLU A 464 13.40 5.37 -15.92
N ARG A 465 13.79 4.82 -17.05
CA ARG A 465 13.16 5.12 -18.36
C ARG A 465 11.71 4.63 -18.47
N ALA A 466 11.28 3.72 -17.59
CA ALA A 466 9.93 3.15 -17.64
C ALA A 466 8.86 4.06 -17.03
N VAL A 467 9.25 5.10 -16.30
CA VAL A 467 8.34 6.06 -15.65
C VAL A 467 8.60 7.48 -16.11
N ALA A 468 7.62 8.36 -15.91
CA ALA A 468 7.78 9.79 -16.23
C ALA A 468 8.84 10.44 -15.32
N THR A 469 9.45 11.53 -15.80
CA THR A 469 10.42 12.32 -15.03
C THR A 469 9.82 12.76 -13.69
N PRO A 470 10.42 12.37 -12.56
CA PRO A 470 9.88 12.69 -11.23
C PRO A 470 10.02 14.18 -10.92
N GLN A 471 8.99 14.75 -10.31
CA GLN A 471 8.99 16.14 -9.85
C GLN A 471 8.89 16.25 -8.32
N GLN A 472 8.22 15.30 -7.66
CA GLN A 472 7.93 15.35 -6.22
C GLN A 472 8.60 14.20 -5.47
N ALA A 473 8.51 12.99 -6.00
CA ALA A 473 9.11 11.81 -5.40
C ALA A 473 9.59 10.83 -6.47
N PHE A 474 10.62 10.06 -6.13
CA PHE A 474 11.14 8.95 -6.90
C PHE A 474 11.55 7.82 -5.97
N VAL A 475 11.19 6.59 -6.33
CA VAL A 475 11.57 5.38 -5.59
C VAL A 475 12.13 4.37 -6.57
N TYR A 476 13.20 3.70 -6.17
CA TYR A 476 13.80 2.54 -6.83
C TYR A 476 13.92 1.41 -5.82
N LEU A 477 13.50 0.22 -6.19
CA LEU A 477 13.60 -1.00 -5.39
C LEU A 477 14.11 -2.13 -6.30
N ASP A 478 15.16 -2.83 -5.88
CA ASP A 478 15.70 -4.00 -6.59
C ASP A 478 15.41 -5.29 -5.78
N PRO A 479 14.28 -5.96 -6.03
CA PRO A 479 13.90 -7.17 -5.30
C PRO A 479 14.84 -8.35 -5.62
N ALA A 480 15.46 -8.39 -6.79
CA ALA A 480 16.43 -9.42 -7.15
C ALA A 480 17.69 -9.29 -6.27
N LEU A 481 18.21 -8.08 -6.11
CA LEU A 481 19.35 -7.81 -5.24
C LEU A 481 19.01 -8.13 -3.77
N ILE A 482 17.82 -7.72 -3.29
CA ILE A 482 17.37 -8.06 -1.93
C ILE A 482 17.38 -9.57 -1.72
N TYR A 483 16.76 -10.32 -2.64
CA TYR A 483 16.69 -11.78 -2.48
C TYR A 483 18.05 -12.44 -2.57
N ALA A 484 18.93 -12.00 -3.48
CA ALA A 484 20.29 -12.53 -3.60
C ALA A 484 21.12 -12.31 -2.32
N ARG A 485 20.99 -11.14 -1.68
CA ARG A 485 21.66 -10.85 -0.41
C ARG A 485 21.06 -11.62 0.76
N PHE A 486 19.71 -11.69 0.80
CA PHE A 486 18.99 -12.51 1.77
C PHE A 486 19.45 -13.99 1.70
N ASP A 487 19.53 -14.54 0.50
CA ASP A 487 19.92 -15.92 0.26
C ASP A 487 21.32 -16.23 0.81
N THR A 488 22.27 -15.32 0.58
CA THR A 488 23.67 -15.51 1.02
C THR A 488 23.88 -15.20 2.50
N SER A 489 23.19 -14.20 3.06
CA SER A 489 23.49 -13.67 4.40
C SER A 489 22.52 -14.16 5.47
N LEU A 490 21.23 -14.23 5.18
CA LEU A 490 20.19 -14.50 6.19
C LEU A 490 19.61 -15.92 6.12
N ARG A 491 19.63 -16.60 4.96
CA ARG A 491 19.14 -17.98 4.86
C ARG A 491 19.80 -18.92 5.88
N PRO A 492 21.15 -18.92 6.09
CA PRO A 492 21.77 -19.77 7.10
C PRO A 492 21.26 -19.51 8.52
N LEU A 493 21.01 -18.25 8.86
CA LEU A 493 20.47 -17.86 10.17
C LEU A 493 19.02 -18.32 10.34
N LEU A 494 18.21 -18.20 9.28
CA LEU A 494 16.82 -18.70 9.30
C LEU A 494 16.76 -20.22 9.43
N ALA A 495 17.62 -20.93 8.72
CA ALA A 495 17.71 -22.38 8.83
C ALA A 495 18.07 -22.81 10.26
N MET A 496 19.00 -22.09 10.90
CA MET A 496 19.34 -22.31 12.30
C MET A 496 18.19 -21.95 13.23
N GLY A 497 17.53 -20.79 13.02
CA GLY A 497 16.38 -20.35 13.82
C GLY A 497 15.18 -21.29 13.70
N ALA A 498 14.90 -21.83 12.52
CA ALA A 498 13.82 -22.79 12.28
C ALA A 498 14.00 -24.09 13.08
N ALA A 499 15.24 -24.48 13.36
CA ALA A 499 15.53 -25.65 14.22
C ALA A 499 15.12 -25.44 15.68
N PHE A 500 15.04 -24.18 16.14
CA PHE A 500 14.65 -23.82 17.51
C PHE A 500 13.17 -23.41 17.66
N LEU A 501 12.45 -23.19 16.55
CA LEU A 501 11.06 -22.74 16.51
C LEU A 501 10.20 -23.72 15.69
N PRO A 502 9.72 -24.84 16.27
CA PRO A 502 8.97 -25.85 15.54
C PRO A 502 7.73 -25.30 14.83
N SER A 503 6.98 -24.37 15.48
CA SER A 503 5.80 -23.74 14.89
C SER A 503 6.06 -22.96 13.60
N PHE A 504 7.27 -22.44 13.44
CA PHE A 504 7.69 -21.78 12.19
C PHE A 504 7.91 -22.80 11.08
N SER A 505 8.53 -23.94 11.40
CA SER A 505 8.79 -25.04 10.46
C SER A 505 7.52 -25.72 9.97
N ASP A 506 6.42 -25.69 10.75
CA ASP A 506 5.13 -26.23 10.35
C ASP A 506 4.47 -25.40 9.24
N THR A 507 4.77 -24.11 9.20
CA THR A 507 4.18 -23.18 8.23
C THR A 507 5.07 -22.97 7.00
N ILE A 508 6.39 -22.87 7.20
CA ILE A 508 7.35 -22.55 6.14
C ILE A 508 8.55 -23.50 6.22
N ASP A 509 8.85 -24.16 5.11
CA ASP A 509 10.03 -25.01 4.99
C ASP A 509 11.22 -24.20 4.44
N VAL A 510 12.07 -23.71 5.34
CA VAL A 510 13.24 -22.89 4.97
C VAL A 510 14.24 -23.66 4.09
N SER A 511 14.30 -24.99 4.19
CA SER A 511 15.19 -25.81 3.37
C SER A 511 14.80 -25.82 1.89
N LYS A 512 13.52 -25.57 1.60
CA LYS A 512 12.94 -25.51 0.25
C LYS A 512 12.92 -24.10 -0.36
N LEU A 513 13.51 -23.10 0.29
CA LEU A 513 13.63 -21.76 -0.27
C LEU A 513 14.30 -21.81 -1.66
N PRO A 514 13.70 -21.20 -2.70
CA PRO A 514 14.26 -21.22 -4.04
C PRO A 514 15.68 -20.63 -4.09
N PRO A 515 16.58 -21.11 -4.97
CA PRO A 515 17.90 -20.50 -5.17
C PRO A 515 17.79 -19.06 -5.68
N ALA A 516 18.73 -18.20 -5.29
CA ALA A 516 18.73 -16.79 -5.67
C ALA A 516 18.78 -16.59 -7.19
N GLU A 517 19.50 -17.41 -7.93
CA GLU A 517 19.63 -17.33 -9.38
C GLU A 517 18.27 -17.56 -10.09
N ILE A 518 17.42 -18.43 -9.54
CA ILE A 518 16.09 -18.68 -10.08
C ILE A 518 15.19 -17.46 -9.83
N VAL A 519 15.16 -16.97 -8.60
CA VAL A 519 14.31 -15.82 -8.24
C VAL A 519 14.76 -14.55 -8.96
N ALA A 520 16.05 -14.27 -8.98
CA ALA A 520 16.62 -13.08 -9.62
C ALA A 520 16.39 -13.02 -11.14
N ARG A 521 16.25 -14.16 -11.79
CA ARG A 521 15.96 -14.24 -13.24
C ARG A 521 14.62 -13.60 -13.61
N HIS A 522 13.64 -13.69 -12.73
CA HIS A 522 12.28 -13.24 -12.94
C HIS A 522 11.95 -11.90 -12.27
N LEU A 523 12.87 -11.34 -11.49
CA LEU A 523 12.62 -10.08 -10.79
C LEU A 523 13.41 -8.95 -11.42
N SER A 524 12.70 -7.99 -12.01
CA SER A 524 13.25 -6.71 -12.43
C SER A 524 13.02 -5.64 -11.35
N PRO A 525 13.85 -4.59 -11.31
CA PRO A 525 13.63 -3.49 -10.39
C PRO A 525 12.25 -2.84 -10.57
N THR A 526 11.67 -2.41 -9.45
CA THR A 526 10.46 -1.60 -9.42
C THR A 526 10.85 -0.15 -9.21
N VAL A 527 10.30 0.74 -10.03
CA VAL A 527 10.46 2.18 -9.88
C VAL A 527 9.12 2.85 -9.73
N MET A 528 9.11 3.96 -9.00
CA MET A 528 7.96 4.85 -8.88
C MET A 528 8.41 6.28 -9.15
N SER A 529 7.62 7.04 -9.88
CA SER A 529 7.75 8.49 -9.99
C SER A 529 6.44 9.19 -9.60
N GLN A 530 6.55 10.35 -8.98
CA GLN A 530 5.42 11.19 -8.64
C GLN A 530 5.60 12.60 -9.20
N SER A 531 4.54 13.14 -9.80
CA SER A 531 4.50 14.50 -10.34
C SER A 531 3.13 15.14 -10.09
N TYR A 532 3.10 16.49 -10.07
CA TYR A 532 1.86 17.25 -10.05
C TYR A 532 1.44 17.65 -11.47
N ARG A 533 0.20 17.35 -11.87
CA ARG A 533 -0.30 17.51 -13.25
C ARG A 533 -1.37 18.60 -13.38
N GLY A 534 -1.36 19.62 -12.54
CA GLY A 534 -2.27 20.77 -12.60
C GLY A 534 -3.56 20.59 -11.79
N ASP A 535 -4.17 19.42 -11.84
CA ASP A 535 -5.42 19.06 -11.15
C ASP A 535 -5.21 18.09 -9.97
N GLY A 536 -4.02 17.47 -9.87
CA GLY A 536 -3.68 16.56 -8.79
C GLY A 536 -2.29 15.94 -8.93
N TYR A 537 -1.97 15.06 -8.00
CA TYR A 537 -0.74 14.27 -7.99
C TYR A 537 -0.95 12.96 -8.74
N VAL A 538 -0.06 12.68 -9.67
CA VAL A 538 0.01 11.40 -10.39
C VAL A 538 1.26 10.68 -9.94
N ALA A 539 1.11 9.45 -9.49
CA ALA A 539 2.20 8.54 -9.19
C ALA A 539 2.10 7.31 -10.09
N GLU A 540 3.17 6.99 -10.76
CA GLU A 540 3.31 5.82 -11.63
C GLU A 540 4.39 4.90 -11.07
N SER A 541 4.12 3.59 -11.02
CA SER A 541 5.15 2.59 -10.74
C SER A 541 5.20 1.51 -11.81
N VAL A 542 6.40 0.99 -12.08
CA VAL A 542 6.61 -0.11 -13.03
C VAL A 542 7.66 -1.07 -12.48
N GLY A 543 7.36 -2.36 -12.48
CA GLY A 543 8.29 -3.40 -12.06
C GLY A 543 7.69 -4.80 -12.11
N SER A 544 8.48 -5.81 -11.79
CA SER A 544 7.99 -7.20 -11.65
C SER A 544 7.03 -7.33 -10.46
N VAL A 545 7.21 -6.51 -9.41
CA VAL A 545 6.36 -6.48 -8.22
C VAL A 545 5.66 -5.13 -8.18
N PRO A 546 4.32 -5.08 -8.11
CA PRO A 546 3.58 -3.82 -8.08
C PRO A 546 3.83 -3.09 -6.75
N PHE A 547 4.31 -1.85 -6.83
CA PHE A 547 4.71 -1.09 -5.66
C PHE A 547 3.55 -0.79 -4.71
N TYR A 548 2.45 -0.26 -5.26
CA TYR A 548 1.30 0.13 -4.43
C TYR A 548 0.58 -1.07 -3.82
N GLN A 549 0.49 -2.17 -4.54
CA GLN A 549 -0.10 -3.41 -4.03
C GLN A 549 0.76 -4.00 -2.92
N THR A 550 2.08 -3.93 -3.05
CA THR A 550 3.02 -4.36 -2.00
C THR A 550 2.85 -3.51 -0.75
N VAL A 551 2.75 -2.17 -0.89
CA VAL A 551 2.51 -1.26 0.24
C VAL A 551 1.16 -1.50 0.88
N VAL A 552 0.09 -1.59 0.08
CA VAL A 552 -1.27 -1.89 0.58
C VAL A 552 -1.32 -3.28 1.23
N GLY A 553 -0.67 -4.27 0.63
CA GLY A 553 -0.56 -5.62 1.18
C GLY A 553 0.19 -5.65 2.50
N ALA A 554 1.30 -4.93 2.62
CA ALA A 554 2.08 -4.83 3.85
C ALA A 554 1.30 -4.12 4.98
N ILE A 555 0.57 -3.05 4.65
CA ILE A 555 -0.32 -2.35 5.61
C ILE A 555 -1.45 -3.29 6.05
N SER A 556 -2.08 -4.00 5.12
CA SER A 556 -3.16 -4.95 5.42
C SER A 556 -2.66 -6.12 6.26
N ALA A 557 -1.50 -6.68 5.96
CA ALA A 557 -0.87 -7.74 6.75
C ALA A 557 -0.52 -7.26 8.18
N GLY A 558 -0.03 -6.04 8.32
CA GLY A 558 0.21 -5.41 9.62
C GLY A 558 -1.06 -5.24 10.44
N VAL A 559 -2.15 -4.80 9.83
CA VAL A 559 -3.47 -4.69 10.46
C VAL A 559 -4.02 -6.07 10.84
N ILE A 560 -3.88 -7.07 9.96
CA ILE A 560 -4.29 -8.45 10.23
C ILE A 560 -3.46 -9.02 11.39
N ALA A 561 -2.14 -8.87 11.37
CA ALA A 561 -1.28 -9.35 12.47
C ALA A 561 -1.65 -8.73 13.82
N THR A 562 -1.97 -7.44 13.86
CA THR A 562 -2.40 -6.76 15.08
C THR A 562 -3.82 -7.15 15.56
N THR A 563 -4.70 -7.60 14.64
CA THR A 563 -6.06 -8.07 14.98
C THR A 563 -6.08 -9.52 15.42
N PHE A 564 -5.15 -10.37 14.96
CA PHE A 564 -5.05 -11.78 15.37
C PHE A 564 -4.22 -12.00 16.63
N VAL A 565 -3.40 -11.03 17.05
CA VAL A 565 -2.80 -11.06 18.38
C VAL A 565 -3.83 -10.54 19.40
N HIS A 566 -4.78 -11.39 19.78
CA HIS A 566 -5.71 -11.10 20.85
C HIS A 566 -4.94 -10.79 22.14
N PRO A 567 -5.34 -9.75 22.91
CA PRO A 567 -4.76 -9.48 24.23
C PRO A 567 -4.93 -10.63 25.21
N GLU A 568 -5.84 -11.56 24.95
CA GLU A 568 -6.14 -12.72 25.80
C GLU A 568 -5.11 -13.85 25.66
N ASP A 569 -4.38 -13.94 24.56
CA ASP A 569 -3.25 -14.87 24.41
C ASP A 569 -1.95 -14.38 25.08
N ARG A 570 -1.97 -13.23 25.72
CA ARG A 570 -0.90 -12.79 26.64
C ARG A 570 -0.93 -13.49 28.00
N GLY A 571 -1.39 -14.71 28.05
CA GLY A 571 -1.30 -15.63 29.19
C GLY A 571 0.10 -16.11 29.57
N LEU A 572 1.16 -15.42 29.13
CA LEU A 572 2.49 -15.49 29.69
C LEU A 572 2.69 -14.37 30.72
N VAL A 573 1.81 -14.34 31.73
CA VAL A 573 2.20 -13.80 33.02
C VAL A 573 3.24 -14.81 33.55
N PRO A 574 4.52 -14.41 33.74
CA PRO A 574 5.47 -15.30 34.38
C PRO A 574 4.87 -15.70 35.74
N PRO A 575 4.94 -16.99 36.14
CA PRO A 575 4.39 -17.41 37.39
C PRO A 575 5.02 -16.56 38.49
N THR A 576 4.24 -15.71 39.13
CA THR A 576 4.65 -15.04 40.36
C THR A 576 4.95 -16.14 41.37
N LEU A 577 6.25 -16.37 41.62
CA LEU A 577 6.71 -17.20 42.70
C LEU A 577 6.02 -16.69 43.98
N PRO A 578 5.32 -17.51 44.71
CA PRO A 578 4.69 -17.10 45.96
C PRO A 578 5.80 -16.64 46.92
N ILE A 579 5.86 -15.34 47.18
CA ILE A 579 6.70 -14.79 48.25
C ILE A 579 6.16 -15.37 49.54
N PRO A 580 6.93 -16.14 50.32
CA PRO A 580 6.45 -16.67 51.58
C PRO A 580 6.16 -15.51 52.51
N VAL A 581 4.89 -15.32 52.85
CA VAL A 581 4.44 -14.38 53.87
C VAL A 581 4.95 -14.91 55.22
N PRO A 582 5.78 -14.14 55.96
CA PRO A 582 6.21 -14.58 57.29
C PRO A 582 4.99 -14.69 58.20
N SER A 583 4.81 -15.87 58.85
CA SER A 583 3.76 -16.14 59.81
C SER A 583 3.85 -15.12 60.97
N PRO A 584 2.73 -14.55 61.41
CA PRO A 584 2.74 -13.65 62.55
C PRO A 584 3.13 -14.41 63.80
N THR A 585 4.13 -13.90 64.49
CA THR A 585 4.56 -14.41 65.82
C THR A 585 3.43 -14.20 66.84
N PRO A 586 3.02 -15.20 67.65
CA PRO A 586 1.98 -15.01 68.64
C PRO A 586 2.49 -14.06 69.74
N ILE A 587 1.74 -12.99 69.97
CA ILE A 587 1.95 -12.05 71.09
C ILE A 587 1.52 -12.77 72.34
N GLY A 588 2.50 -13.05 73.22
CA GLY A 588 2.25 -13.62 74.53
C GLY A 588 1.45 -12.69 75.44
N SER A 589 0.41 -13.21 76.09
CA SER A 589 -0.39 -12.52 77.08
C SER A 589 0.43 -12.19 78.32
N PRO A 590 0.30 -11.01 78.91
CA PRO A 590 0.93 -10.68 80.17
C PRO A 590 0.15 -11.32 81.34
N LYS A 591 0.90 -11.90 82.30
CA LYS A 591 0.42 -12.21 83.60
C LYS A 591 0.37 -10.99 84.46
#